data_3c2de6c2e94b265f5114802eb4cf8f46
#
_entry.id   3c2de6c2e94b265f5114802eb4cf8f46
#
_cell.length_a   1.000
_cell.length_b   1.000
_cell.length_c   1.000
_cell.angle_alpha   90.00
_cell.angle_beta   90.00
_cell.angle_gamma   90.00
#
_symmetry.space_group_name_H-M   'P 1'
#
loop_
_entity.id
_entity.type
_entity.pdbx_description
1 polymer ?
#
loop_
_entity_poly.entity_id
_entity_poly.type
_entity_poly.pdbx_seq_one_letter_code
_entity_poly.pdbx_strand_id
1 'polypeptide(L)'
;MRIDEVCEGWQGIPHGGIISALLDEICAQTCMGCGLMVVTSEIKLRYRAPVPTGSVVTVIGEVVGERRRLVDVKGRLELDGKVMAEAEVIMYRTAA
;
A
#
# COMPACT_ATOMS: atom_id res chain seq x y z
N MET A 1 10.88 -1.14 -5.95
CA MET A 1 11.06 0.26 -5.53
C MET A 1 12.09 0.34 -4.41
N ARG A 2 12.93 1.36 -4.43
CA ARG A 2 13.93 1.57 -3.38
C ARG A 2 13.40 2.53 -2.32
N ILE A 3 13.53 2.16 -1.05
CA ILE A 3 12.99 2.94 0.06
C ILE A 3 13.64 4.34 0.16
N ASP A 4 14.95 4.45 -0.08
CA ASP A 4 15.62 5.75 0.01
C ASP A 4 15.16 6.75 -1.06
N GLU A 5 14.68 6.29 -2.21
CA GLU A 5 14.11 7.15 -3.23
C GLU A 5 12.80 7.79 -2.76
N VAL A 6 12.01 7.03 -2.01
CA VAL A 6 10.76 7.52 -1.43
C VAL A 6 11.03 8.43 -0.24
N CYS A 7 12.11 8.17 0.50
CA CYS A 7 12.47 8.94 1.68
C CYS A 7 13.15 10.26 1.36
N GLU A 8 13.59 10.46 0.13
CA GLU A 8 14.26 11.69 -0.25
C GLU A 8 13.35 12.90 -0.02
N GLY A 9 13.80 13.86 0.75
CA GLY A 9 13.00 15.00 1.18
C GLY A 9 12.07 14.72 2.36
N TRP A 10 12.06 13.51 2.87
CA TRP A 10 11.22 13.09 3.98
C TRP A 10 12.05 12.78 5.22
N GLN A 11 13.10 13.55 5.44
CA GLN A 11 13.99 13.32 6.59
C GLN A 11 13.24 13.41 7.92
N GLY A 12 13.54 12.47 8.81
CA GLY A 12 12.91 12.42 10.10
C GLY A 12 11.55 11.74 10.16
N ILE A 13 11.01 11.32 9.01
CA ILE A 13 9.75 10.58 8.99
C ILE A 13 10.05 9.10 9.29
N PRO A 14 9.32 8.48 10.23
CA PRO A 14 9.51 7.06 10.52
C PRO A 14 9.26 6.19 9.30
N HIS A 15 10.06 5.16 9.13
CA HIS A 15 9.91 4.20 8.02
C HIS A 15 8.51 3.60 7.98
N GLY A 16 7.87 3.40 9.13
CA GLY A 16 6.50 2.91 9.20
C GLY A 16 5.51 3.81 8.47
N GLY A 17 5.67 5.13 8.57
CA GLY A 17 4.82 6.08 7.85
C GLY A 17 5.02 6.00 6.35
N ILE A 18 6.25 5.78 5.88
CA ILE A 18 6.55 5.63 4.47
C ILE A 18 5.96 4.33 3.93
N ILE A 19 6.10 3.24 4.65
CA ILE A 19 5.54 1.94 4.27
C ILE A 19 4.03 2.01 4.19
N SER A 20 3.39 2.67 5.16
CA SER A 20 1.95 2.89 5.15
C SER A 20 1.51 3.65 3.90
N ALA A 21 2.21 4.74 3.56
CA ALA A 21 1.91 5.54 2.38
C ALA A 21 2.07 4.74 1.08
N LEU A 22 3.12 3.93 0.99
CA LEU A 22 3.36 3.07 -0.17
C LEU A 22 2.25 2.05 -0.36
N LEU A 23 1.84 1.40 0.72
CA LEU A 23 0.78 0.39 0.66
C LEU A 23 -0.56 1.01 0.30
N ASP A 24 -0.89 2.17 0.87
CA ASP A 24 -2.10 2.89 0.52
C ASP A 24 -2.10 3.28 -0.95
N GLU A 25 -0.98 3.80 -1.44
CA GLU A 25 -0.83 4.22 -2.83
C GLU A 25 -0.98 3.06 -3.80
N ILE A 26 -0.34 1.92 -3.53
CA ILE A 26 -0.44 0.77 -4.44
C ILE A 26 -1.85 0.20 -4.47
N CYS A 27 -2.56 0.22 -3.34
CA CYS A 27 -3.95 -0.22 -3.31
C CYS A 27 -4.84 0.70 -4.14
N ALA A 28 -4.65 2.02 -4.04
CA ALA A 28 -5.39 2.98 -4.85
C ALA A 28 -5.08 2.83 -6.34
N GLN A 29 -3.81 2.68 -6.69
CA GLN A 29 -3.40 2.46 -8.08
C GLN A 29 -3.96 1.16 -8.66
N THR A 30 -4.04 0.12 -7.84
CA THR A 30 -4.63 -1.16 -8.24
C THR A 30 -6.10 -0.98 -8.62
N CYS A 31 -6.85 -0.22 -7.82
CA CYS A 31 -8.24 0.08 -8.13
C CYS A 31 -8.38 0.93 -9.39
N MET A 32 -7.54 1.95 -9.56
CA MET A 32 -7.56 2.80 -10.75
C MET A 32 -7.21 2.00 -12.01
N GLY A 33 -6.30 1.04 -11.89
CA GLY A 33 -5.98 0.14 -13.00
C GLY A 33 -7.15 -0.74 -13.42
N CYS A 34 -8.09 -0.98 -12.52
CA CYS A 34 -9.35 -1.68 -12.82
C CYS A 34 -10.48 -0.74 -13.29
N GLY A 35 -10.17 0.53 -13.51
CA GLY A 35 -11.17 1.52 -13.93
C GLY A 35 -12.02 2.09 -12.81
N LEU A 36 -11.62 1.88 -11.56
CA LEU A 36 -12.37 2.35 -10.40
C LEU A 36 -11.81 3.68 -9.88
N MET A 37 -12.68 4.62 -9.58
CA MET A 37 -12.32 5.84 -8.88
C MET A 37 -12.68 5.67 -7.42
N VAL A 38 -11.69 5.72 -6.56
CA VAL A 38 -11.86 5.36 -5.14
C VAL A 38 -11.16 6.35 -4.23
N VAL A 39 -11.63 6.38 -2.97
CA VAL A 39 -10.94 7.01 -1.86
C VAL A 39 -10.80 5.97 -0.75
N THR A 40 -9.75 6.08 0.04
CA THR A 40 -9.53 5.16 1.16
C THR A 40 -10.54 5.44 2.26
N SER A 41 -11.31 4.42 2.61
CA SER A 41 -12.27 4.49 3.71
C SER A 41 -11.65 3.99 5.00
N GLU A 42 -10.92 2.89 4.93
CA GLU A 42 -10.30 2.28 6.10
C GLU A 42 -9.03 1.55 5.67
N ILE A 43 -7.99 1.64 6.48
CA ILE A 43 -6.75 0.93 6.25
C ILE A 43 -6.30 0.22 7.52
N LYS A 44 -5.95 -1.06 7.39
CA LYS A 44 -5.43 -1.87 8.48
C LYS A 44 -4.04 -2.35 8.08
N LEU A 45 -3.04 -1.95 8.84
CA LEU A 45 -1.64 -2.25 8.55
C LEU A 45 -1.10 -3.29 9.52
N ARG A 46 -0.23 -4.13 9.00
CA ARG A 46 0.51 -5.08 9.81
C ARG A 46 1.98 -5.06 9.38
N TYR A 47 2.83 -4.67 10.31
CA TYR A 47 4.28 -4.69 10.11
C TYR A 47 4.82 -6.00 10.65
N ARG A 48 5.54 -6.75 9.80
CA ARG A 48 6.09 -8.05 10.19
C ARG A 48 7.56 -7.97 10.53
N ALA A 49 8.29 -7.09 9.87
CA ALA A 49 9.72 -6.93 10.09
C ALA A 49 10.16 -5.54 9.65
N PRO A 50 11.23 -5.00 10.25
CA PRO A 50 11.79 -3.72 9.83
C PRO A 50 12.35 -3.82 8.42
N VAL A 51 12.21 -2.74 7.65
CA VAL A 51 12.77 -2.63 6.31
C VAL A 51 13.94 -1.65 6.37
N PRO A 52 15.19 -2.12 6.12
CA PRO A 52 16.33 -1.23 6.17
C PRO A 52 16.28 -0.15 5.08
N THR A 53 16.77 1.03 5.42
CA THR A 53 16.92 2.13 4.45
C THR A 53 17.85 1.67 3.32
N GLY A 54 17.51 2.04 2.10
CA GLY A 54 18.29 1.64 0.92
C GLY A 54 17.88 0.30 0.33
N SER A 55 16.94 -0.40 0.97
CA SER A 55 16.43 -1.67 0.44
C SER A 55 15.62 -1.45 -0.82
N VAL A 56 15.75 -2.40 -1.75
CA VAL A 56 14.87 -2.48 -2.93
C VAL A 56 13.73 -3.42 -2.59
N VAL A 57 12.51 -2.92 -2.63
CA VAL A 57 11.33 -3.69 -2.23
C VAL A 57 10.37 -3.84 -3.39
N THR A 58 9.56 -4.89 -3.34
CA THR A 58 8.47 -5.11 -4.27
C THR A 58 7.16 -4.80 -3.55
N VAL A 59 6.33 -3.97 -4.17
CA VAL A 59 5.03 -3.60 -3.60
C VAL A 59 3.94 -4.11 -4.53
N ILE A 60 3.02 -4.89 -3.97
CA ILE A 60 1.99 -5.59 -4.75
C ILE A 60 0.63 -5.24 -4.19
N GLY A 61 -0.31 -4.90 -5.07
CA GLY A 61 -1.70 -4.66 -4.70
C GLY A 61 -2.63 -5.62 -5.43
N GLU A 62 -3.71 -6.02 -4.78
CA GLU A 62 -4.69 -6.95 -5.33
C GLU A 62 -6.09 -6.60 -4.84
N VAL A 63 -7.04 -6.48 -5.77
CA VAL A 63 -8.46 -6.37 -5.43
C VAL A 63 -8.96 -7.76 -5.07
N VAL A 64 -9.46 -7.92 -3.84
CA VAL A 64 -9.90 -9.21 -3.34
C VAL A 64 -11.41 -9.34 -3.22
N GLY A 65 -12.15 -8.25 -3.34
CA GLY A 65 -13.60 -8.30 -3.32
C GLY A 65 -14.24 -6.94 -3.56
N GLU A 66 -15.51 -6.97 -3.92
CA GLU A 66 -16.31 -5.76 -4.09
C GLU A 66 -17.66 -5.99 -3.41
N ARG A 67 -18.16 -4.99 -2.69
CA ARG A 67 -19.45 -5.02 -2.01
C ARG A 67 -20.12 -3.67 -2.20
N ARG A 68 -21.10 -3.58 -3.10
CA ARG A 68 -21.78 -2.32 -3.41
C ARG A 68 -20.77 -1.25 -3.81
N ARG A 69 -20.58 -0.21 -2.98
CA ARG A 69 -19.61 0.86 -3.23
C ARG A 69 -18.26 0.64 -2.54
N LEU A 70 -18.10 -0.49 -1.87
CA LEU A 70 -16.87 -0.82 -1.17
C LEU A 70 -16.03 -1.80 -1.98
N VAL A 71 -14.73 -1.55 -2.02
CA VAL A 71 -13.77 -2.41 -2.70
C VAL A 71 -12.74 -2.84 -1.65
N ASP A 72 -12.58 -4.15 -1.48
CA ASP A 72 -11.59 -4.70 -0.58
C ASP A 72 -10.30 -4.95 -1.35
N VAL A 73 -9.22 -4.37 -0.89
CA VAL A 73 -7.90 -4.44 -1.55
C VAL A 73 -6.87 -4.89 -0.53
N LYS A 74 -5.96 -5.76 -0.96
CA LYS A 74 -4.80 -6.14 -0.16
C LYS A 74 -3.54 -5.63 -0.81
N GLY A 75 -2.64 -5.10 0.02
CA GLY A 75 -1.32 -4.70 -0.40
C GLY A 75 -0.27 -5.42 0.42
N ARG A 76 0.87 -5.68 -0.17
CA ARG A 76 2.01 -6.21 0.57
C ARG A 76 3.31 -5.64 0.04
N LEU A 77 4.27 -5.55 0.93
CA LEU A 77 5.62 -5.10 0.65
C LEU A 77 6.56 -6.26 0.95
N GLU A 78 7.33 -6.66 -0.04
CA GLU A 78 8.25 -7.80 0.05
C GLU A 78 9.69 -7.36 -0.12
N LEU A 79 10.57 -8.00 0.63
CA LEU A 79 12.02 -7.84 0.51
C LEU A 79 12.61 -9.24 0.41
N ASP A 80 13.31 -9.51 -0.72
CA ASP A 80 13.92 -10.81 -0.99
C ASP A 80 12.92 -11.98 -0.85
N GLY A 81 11.70 -11.77 -1.35
CA GLY A 81 10.65 -12.79 -1.30
C GLY A 81 9.94 -12.95 0.02
N LYS A 82 10.30 -12.15 1.02
CA LYS A 82 9.69 -12.19 2.35
C LYS A 82 8.74 -11.00 2.52
N VAL A 83 7.54 -11.27 3.03
CA VAL A 83 6.57 -10.21 3.33
C VAL A 83 7.03 -9.46 4.57
N MET A 84 7.32 -8.17 4.42
CA MET A 84 7.78 -7.31 5.51
C MET A 84 6.64 -6.50 6.10
N ALA A 85 5.64 -6.17 5.30
CA ALA A 85 4.45 -5.45 5.74
C ALA A 85 3.29 -5.78 4.83
N GLU A 86 2.09 -5.69 5.35
CA GLU A 86 0.88 -5.91 4.56
C GLU A 86 -0.24 -4.99 5.02
N ALA A 87 -1.19 -4.72 4.13
CA ALA A 87 -2.33 -3.89 4.41
C ALA A 87 -3.60 -4.52 3.90
N GLU A 88 -4.68 -4.35 4.66
CA GLU A 88 -6.03 -4.60 4.21
C GLU A 88 -6.70 -3.24 4.12
N VAL A 89 -7.15 -2.88 2.93
CA VAL A 89 -7.69 -1.55 2.67
C VAL A 89 -9.11 -1.68 2.15
N ILE A 90 -10.00 -0.88 2.72
CA ILE A 90 -11.36 -0.74 2.23
C ILE A 90 -11.43 0.59 1.49
N MET A 91 -11.72 0.53 0.20
CA MET A 91 -11.85 1.69 -0.64
C MET A 91 -13.34 1.98 -0.89
N TYR A 92 -13.70 3.24 -1.00
CA TYR A 92 -15.03 3.67 -1.34
C TYR A 92 -15.05 4.19 -2.78
N ARG A 93 -15.96 3.67 -3.59
CA ARG A 93 -16.11 4.10 -5.00
C ARG A 93 -16.82 5.44 -5.03
N THR A 94 -16.15 6.45 -5.59
CA THR A 94 -16.68 7.82 -5.64
C THR A 94 -17.46 8.11 -6.92
N ALA A 95 -17.22 7.33 -7.97
CA ALA A 95 -17.89 7.50 -9.25
C ALA A 95 -18.56 6.20 -9.69
N ALA A 96 -19.65 6.35 -10.37
CA ALA A 96 -20.40 5.21 -10.92
C ALA A 96 -19.62 4.54 -12.06
#